data_78dc8f15837a0d4e232c2c5c0a984d6e
#
_entry.id   78dc8f15837a0d4e232c2c5c0a984d6e
#
_cell.length_a   1.000
_cell.length_b   1.000
_cell.length_c   1.000
_cell.angle_alpha   90.00
_cell.angle_beta   90.00
_cell.angle_gamma   90.00
#
_symmetry.space_group_name_H-M   'P 1'
#
loop_
_entity.id
_entity.type
_entity.pdbx_description
1 polymer ?
#
loop_
_entity_poly.entity_id
_entity_poly.type
_entity_poly.pdbx_seq_one_letter_code
_entity_poly.pdbx_strand_id
1 'polypeptide(L)'
;MTEIRNNWTKEEIAEIYHTPLLDLVYRAATVHRENKDYAEVQISSLISIKTGGCPEDCAYCPQAARYNTGVDVHGMLPKEEVIAAAEKAKAGGASRLCMGAAWREVRDNRDFDKVIDMVKAVNALDMEVCCTLGMLNEAQAQRLADAGLYAYNHNLDTSEDDYKRIITTRTYDDRLQTLEHVRKAKITVCSGGIIGLGETVEDRISMLKTLSNLPKHPESVPINALVPVKGTPLANQPSVSVWDMVRMIATTRIIMPKTVVRLSAGRTEMSTVEQAFCFMAGANSLFAGEKLLTTPNPSFDTDMAMFDLLGLTPRKAFKNGRPQQEIMETETIL
;
A
#
# COMPACT_ATOMS: atom_id res chain seq x y z
N MET A 1 6.51 -3.04 25.39
CA MET A 1 6.63 -2.98 23.91
C MET A 1 6.47 -4.40 23.39
N THR A 2 5.60 -4.58 22.41
CA THR A 2 5.38 -5.89 21.79
C THR A 2 6.65 -6.31 21.04
N GLU A 3 7.12 -7.53 21.25
CA GLU A 3 8.30 -8.08 20.57
C GLU A 3 8.06 -8.20 19.07
N ILE A 4 9.04 -7.80 18.25
CA ILE A 4 8.97 -7.98 16.80
C ILE A 4 9.44 -9.40 16.47
N ARG A 5 8.59 -10.16 15.80
CA ARG A 5 8.85 -11.55 15.40
C ARG A 5 8.81 -11.69 13.88
N ASN A 6 9.77 -12.42 13.33
CA ASN A 6 9.87 -12.77 11.91
C ASN A 6 9.86 -14.28 11.68
N ASN A 7 9.29 -15.04 12.59
CA ASN A 7 9.25 -16.51 12.60
C ASN A 7 7.85 -17.06 12.94
N TRP A 8 6.81 -16.36 12.48
CA TRP A 8 5.43 -16.80 12.66
C TRP A 8 5.16 -18.09 11.89
N THR A 9 4.51 -19.06 12.53
CA THR A 9 3.98 -20.23 11.83
C THR A 9 2.60 -19.92 11.25
N LYS A 10 2.15 -20.73 10.28
CA LYS A 10 0.82 -20.59 9.70
C LYS A 10 -0.26 -20.84 10.75
N GLU A 11 -0.03 -21.79 11.64
CA GLU A 11 -0.93 -22.18 12.73
C GLU A 11 -1.11 -21.06 13.76
N GLU A 12 -0.03 -20.39 14.18
CA GLU A 12 -0.10 -19.25 15.09
C GLU A 12 -0.89 -18.07 14.48
N ILE A 13 -0.68 -17.76 13.19
CA ILE A 13 -1.46 -16.72 12.50
C ILE A 13 -2.91 -17.14 12.34
N ALA A 14 -3.18 -18.42 12.04
CA ALA A 14 -4.54 -18.95 11.96
C ALA A 14 -5.28 -18.84 13.29
N GLU A 15 -4.63 -19.17 14.39
CA GLU A 15 -5.19 -19.02 15.75
C GLU A 15 -5.57 -17.55 16.03
N ILE A 16 -4.69 -16.61 15.68
CA ILE A 16 -4.99 -15.18 15.81
C ILE A 16 -6.15 -14.79 14.88
N TYR A 17 -6.10 -15.21 13.62
CA TYR A 17 -7.10 -14.87 12.60
C TYR A 17 -8.50 -15.37 12.98
N HIS A 18 -8.61 -16.57 13.56
CA HIS A 18 -9.88 -17.17 13.96
C HIS A 18 -10.37 -16.76 15.36
N THR A 19 -9.63 -15.93 16.09
CA THR A 19 -10.11 -15.34 17.35
C THR A 19 -11.49 -14.69 17.14
N PRO A 20 -12.44 -14.80 18.08
CA PRO A 20 -13.72 -14.06 18.01
C PRO A 20 -13.48 -12.59 17.69
N LEU A 21 -14.28 -12.03 16.77
CA LEU A 21 -13.95 -10.77 16.11
C LEU A 21 -13.75 -9.60 17.09
N LEU A 22 -14.59 -9.50 18.12
CA LEU A 22 -14.49 -8.41 19.10
C LEU A 22 -13.22 -8.53 19.96
N ASP A 23 -12.85 -9.76 20.32
CA ASP A 23 -11.61 -10.03 21.07
C ASP A 23 -10.38 -9.75 20.20
N LEU A 24 -10.44 -10.14 18.91
CA LEU A 24 -9.39 -9.85 17.94
C LEU A 24 -9.18 -8.35 17.79
N VAL A 25 -10.25 -7.57 17.64
CA VAL A 25 -10.19 -6.11 17.53
C VAL A 25 -9.65 -5.48 18.81
N TYR A 26 -10.10 -5.95 19.99
CA TYR A 26 -9.58 -5.45 21.28
C TYR A 26 -8.07 -5.68 21.41
N ARG A 27 -7.59 -6.89 21.08
CA ARG A 27 -6.15 -7.21 21.07
C ARG A 27 -5.38 -6.32 20.09
N ALA A 28 -5.89 -6.16 18.88
CA ALA A 28 -5.26 -5.32 17.85
C ALA A 28 -5.21 -3.85 18.27
N ALA A 29 -6.29 -3.33 18.86
CA ALA A 29 -6.36 -1.96 19.39
C ALA A 29 -5.33 -1.74 20.52
N THR A 30 -5.14 -2.73 21.40
CA THR A 30 -4.12 -2.69 22.44
C THR A 30 -2.72 -2.62 21.85
N VAL A 31 -2.40 -3.55 20.93
CA VAL A 31 -1.10 -3.56 20.22
C VAL A 31 -0.86 -2.24 19.47
N HIS A 32 -1.90 -1.67 18.85
CA HIS A 32 -1.79 -0.40 18.14
C HIS A 32 -1.37 0.72 19.09
N ARG A 33 -2.06 0.88 20.24
CA ARG A 33 -1.78 1.93 21.24
C ARG A 33 -0.42 1.79 21.90
N GLU A 34 0.08 0.57 22.07
CA GLU A 34 1.41 0.32 22.63
C GLU A 34 2.55 0.70 21.69
N ASN A 35 2.31 0.71 20.38
CA ASN A 35 3.37 0.83 19.37
C ASN A 35 3.25 2.08 18.49
N LYS A 36 2.12 2.76 18.50
CA LYS A 36 1.83 3.95 17.66
C LYS A 36 0.97 4.96 18.42
N ASP A 37 1.03 6.22 18.00
CA ASP A 37 -0.03 7.15 18.30
C ASP A 37 -1.29 6.72 17.52
N TYR A 38 -2.28 6.22 18.25
CA TYR A 38 -3.48 5.64 17.64
C TYR A 38 -4.37 6.67 16.92
N ALA A 39 -4.26 7.95 17.28
CA ALA A 39 -5.00 9.02 16.65
C ALA A 39 -4.32 9.52 15.37
N GLU A 40 -3.02 9.25 15.20
CA GLU A 40 -2.26 9.73 14.05
C GLU A 40 -2.44 8.81 12.83
N VAL A 41 -3.00 9.34 11.75
CA VAL A 41 -3.28 8.60 10.52
C VAL A 41 -2.51 9.20 9.35
N GLN A 42 -1.74 8.35 8.64
CA GLN A 42 -1.07 8.76 7.41
C GLN A 42 -2.06 8.91 6.27
N ILE A 43 -2.17 10.11 5.73
CA ILE A 43 -2.92 10.39 4.51
C ILE A 43 -1.94 10.32 3.33
N SER A 44 -2.24 9.47 2.35
CA SER A 44 -1.54 9.40 1.08
C SER A 44 -2.48 9.78 -0.05
N SER A 45 -1.99 10.45 -1.08
CA SER A 45 -2.71 10.62 -2.34
C SER A 45 -2.05 9.79 -3.42
N LEU A 46 -2.79 9.40 -4.45
CA LEU A 46 -2.32 8.52 -5.50
C LEU A 46 -2.59 9.12 -6.88
N ILE A 47 -1.56 9.16 -7.72
CA ILE A 47 -1.66 9.59 -9.13
C ILE A 47 -1.16 8.49 -10.06
N SER A 48 -1.91 8.24 -11.15
CA SER A 48 -1.44 7.40 -12.25
C SER A 48 -0.63 8.25 -13.22
N ILE A 49 0.69 8.11 -13.20
CA ILE A 49 1.59 8.87 -14.09
C ILE A 49 1.68 8.27 -15.50
N LYS A 50 1.23 7.02 -15.68
CA LYS A 50 0.98 6.34 -16.93
C LYS A 50 -0.12 5.31 -16.73
N THR A 51 -1.19 5.40 -17.52
CA THR A 51 -2.36 4.53 -17.40
C THR A 51 -2.55 3.65 -18.63
N GLY A 52 -2.85 2.37 -18.39
CA GLY A 52 -3.21 1.39 -19.40
C GLY A 52 -2.03 0.85 -20.20
N GLY A 53 -2.30 -0.16 -21.03
CA GLY A 53 -1.30 -0.81 -21.86
C GLY A 53 -0.24 -1.60 -21.08
N CYS A 54 -0.55 -2.03 -19.84
CA CYS A 54 0.34 -2.88 -19.07
C CYS A 54 0.42 -4.29 -19.70
N PRO A 55 1.61 -4.86 -19.94
CA PRO A 55 1.74 -6.18 -20.55
C PRO A 55 1.45 -7.34 -19.58
N GLU A 56 1.22 -7.04 -18.29
CA GLU A 56 0.83 -8.02 -17.29
C GLU A 56 -0.61 -8.52 -17.48
N ASP A 57 -0.95 -9.63 -16.82
CA ASP A 57 -2.28 -10.26 -16.90
C ASP A 57 -3.02 -10.33 -15.56
N CYS A 58 -2.67 -9.50 -14.60
CA CYS A 58 -3.31 -9.47 -13.28
C CYS A 58 -4.83 -9.48 -13.44
N ALA A 59 -5.49 -10.55 -13.00
CA ALA A 59 -6.90 -10.83 -13.27
C ALA A 59 -7.88 -9.77 -12.73
N TYR A 60 -7.44 -8.95 -11.78
CA TYR A 60 -8.20 -7.86 -11.18
C TYR A 60 -7.94 -6.49 -11.83
N CYS A 61 -6.86 -6.35 -12.62
CA CYS A 61 -6.33 -5.04 -12.99
C CYS A 61 -6.92 -4.52 -14.31
N PRO A 62 -7.64 -3.38 -14.31
CA PRO A 62 -8.21 -2.83 -15.52
C PRO A 62 -7.17 -2.20 -16.46
N GLN A 63 -5.92 -2.06 -16.05
CA GLN A 63 -4.86 -1.46 -16.86
C GLN A 63 -4.12 -2.48 -17.75
N ALA A 64 -4.42 -3.77 -17.61
CA ALA A 64 -3.83 -4.83 -18.44
C ALA A 64 -4.23 -4.67 -19.90
N ALA A 65 -3.26 -4.68 -20.82
CA ALA A 65 -3.49 -4.44 -22.24
C ALA A 65 -4.42 -5.47 -22.90
N ARG A 66 -4.51 -6.67 -22.30
CA ARG A 66 -5.34 -7.76 -22.82
C ARG A 66 -6.83 -7.66 -22.45
N TYR A 67 -7.21 -6.75 -21.54
CA TYR A 67 -8.59 -6.62 -21.09
C TYR A 67 -9.24 -5.36 -21.68
N ASN A 68 -10.50 -5.47 -22.09
CA ASN A 68 -11.29 -4.35 -22.56
C ASN A 68 -12.14 -3.77 -21.42
N THR A 69 -11.56 -2.84 -20.67
CA THR A 69 -12.14 -2.32 -19.40
C THR A 69 -12.66 -0.89 -19.52
N GLY A 70 -12.48 -0.24 -20.68
CA GLY A 70 -12.86 1.16 -20.84
C GLY A 70 -12.01 2.17 -20.05
N VAL A 71 -10.83 1.75 -19.55
CA VAL A 71 -9.88 2.66 -18.89
C VAL A 71 -9.30 3.63 -19.92
N ASP A 72 -9.33 4.93 -19.60
CA ASP A 72 -8.69 5.97 -20.40
C ASP A 72 -7.16 5.75 -20.38
N VAL A 73 -6.62 5.41 -21.55
CA VAL A 73 -5.18 5.13 -21.70
C VAL A 73 -4.46 6.44 -21.99
N HIS A 74 -3.42 6.73 -21.22
CA HIS A 74 -2.52 7.85 -21.48
C HIS A 74 -1.05 7.45 -21.27
N GLY A 75 -0.17 8.12 -22.01
CA GLY A 75 1.28 8.00 -21.84
C GLY A 75 1.77 8.60 -20.52
N MET A 76 3.08 8.80 -20.43
CA MET A 76 3.70 9.44 -19.27
C MET A 76 3.20 10.89 -19.12
N LEU A 77 2.69 11.25 -17.94
CA LEU A 77 2.26 12.61 -17.64
C LEU A 77 3.45 13.59 -17.68
N PRO A 78 3.21 14.86 -18.02
CA PRO A 78 4.16 15.94 -17.78
C PRO A 78 4.47 16.10 -16.28
N LYS A 79 5.70 16.48 -15.94
CA LYS A 79 6.12 16.70 -14.54
C LYS A 79 5.28 17.77 -13.85
N GLU A 80 4.87 18.78 -14.56
CA GLU A 80 4.06 19.90 -14.09
C GLU A 80 2.68 19.45 -13.57
N GLU A 81 2.06 18.47 -14.21
CA GLU A 81 0.79 17.88 -13.76
C GLU A 81 0.99 17.09 -12.45
N VAL A 82 2.13 16.39 -12.30
CA VAL A 82 2.46 15.68 -11.07
C VAL A 82 2.71 16.65 -9.92
N ILE A 83 3.40 17.77 -10.17
CA ILE A 83 3.60 18.83 -9.18
C ILE A 83 2.26 19.42 -8.74
N ALA A 84 1.39 19.79 -9.67
CA ALA A 84 0.06 20.33 -9.36
C ALA A 84 -0.78 19.35 -8.53
N ALA A 85 -0.72 18.05 -8.85
CA ALA A 85 -1.40 17.01 -8.07
C ALA A 85 -0.80 16.87 -6.66
N ALA A 86 0.53 17.00 -6.52
CA ALA A 86 1.20 16.98 -5.22
C ALA A 86 0.80 18.18 -4.35
N GLU A 87 0.75 19.38 -4.92
CA GLU A 87 0.30 20.59 -4.22
C GLU A 87 -1.16 20.49 -3.77
N LYS A 88 -2.05 20.00 -4.64
CA LYS A 88 -3.46 19.71 -4.29
C LYS A 88 -3.56 18.70 -3.15
N ALA A 89 -2.79 17.62 -3.23
CA ALA A 89 -2.76 16.58 -2.19
C ALA A 89 -2.26 17.14 -0.85
N LYS A 90 -1.18 17.93 -0.87
CA LYS A 90 -0.62 18.59 0.32
C LYS A 90 -1.62 19.54 0.95
N ALA A 91 -2.31 20.35 0.16
CA ALA A 91 -3.37 21.26 0.63
C ALA A 91 -4.55 20.49 1.26
N GLY A 92 -4.86 19.27 0.76
CA GLY A 92 -5.86 18.36 1.33
C GLY A 92 -5.36 17.55 2.55
N GLY A 93 -4.18 17.86 3.11
CA GLY A 93 -3.64 17.21 4.30
C GLY A 93 -2.84 15.92 4.04
N ALA A 94 -2.59 15.54 2.79
CA ALA A 94 -1.76 14.38 2.50
C ALA A 94 -0.28 14.65 2.80
N SER A 95 0.35 13.72 3.51
CA SER A 95 1.79 13.75 3.78
C SER A 95 2.61 13.01 2.71
N ARG A 96 1.95 12.20 1.85
CA ARG A 96 2.59 11.35 0.85
C ARG A 96 1.88 11.43 -0.49
N LEU A 97 2.67 11.56 -1.58
CA LEU A 97 2.18 11.29 -2.93
C LEU A 97 2.69 9.92 -3.41
N CYS A 98 1.78 9.06 -3.85
CA CYS A 98 2.09 7.80 -4.49
C CYS A 98 1.94 7.94 -6.02
N MET A 99 2.98 7.60 -6.78
CA MET A 99 2.99 7.64 -8.23
C MET A 99 2.96 6.23 -8.80
N GLY A 100 1.91 5.89 -9.55
CA GLY A 100 1.76 4.58 -10.20
C GLY A 100 1.96 4.67 -11.71
N ALA A 101 2.69 3.73 -12.30
CA ALA A 101 2.78 3.54 -13.74
C ALA A 101 2.37 2.12 -14.14
N ALA A 102 1.56 2.01 -15.19
CA ALA A 102 1.14 0.72 -15.76
C ALA A 102 2.30 0.04 -16.49
N TRP A 103 3.30 -0.40 -15.74
CA TRP A 103 4.47 -1.13 -16.21
C TRP A 103 4.57 -2.51 -15.58
N ARG A 104 5.10 -3.47 -16.34
CA ARG A 104 5.56 -4.76 -15.81
C ARG A 104 6.81 -4.58 -14.97
N GLU A 105 7.76 -3.82 -15.51
CA GLU A 105 9.08 -3.59 -14.96
C GLU A 105 9.62 -2.22 -15.38
N VAL A 106 10.50 -1.69 -14.58
CA VAL A 106 11.26 -0.47 -14.92
C VAL A 106 12.25 -0.81 -16.03
N ARG A 107 12.39 0.09 -17.02
CA ARG A 107 13.39 0.03 -18.08
C ARG A 107 14.26 1.27 -18.03
N ASP A 108 15.57 1.13 -18.25
CA ASP A 108 16.50 2.25 -18.29
C ASP A 108 16.32 3.03 -19.59
N ASN A 109 15.37 3.95 -19.58
CA ASN A 109 14.97 4.78 -20.71
C ASN A 109 14.54 6.17 -20.25
N ARG A 110 14.20 7.04 -21.20
CA ARG A 110 13.76 8.43 -20.94
C ARG A 110 12.54 8.54 -20.03
N ASP A 111 11.64 7.56 -20.02
CA ASP A 111 10.46 7.62 -19.17
C ASP A 111 10.84 7.32 -17.70
N PHE A 112 11.81 6.46 -17.46
CA PHE A 112 12.35 6.28 -16.11
C PHE A 112 13.10 7.53 -15.63
N ASP A 113 13.86 8.21 -16.51
CA ASP A 113 14.51 9.48 -16.17
C ASP A 113 13.47 10.54 -15.76
N LYS A 114 12.32 10.62 -16.47
CA LYS A 114 11.20 11.51 -16.08
C LYS A 114 10.65 11.16 -14.69
N VAL A 115 10.51 9.87 -14.35
CA VAL A 115 10.07 9.45 -13.01
C VAL A 115 11.06 9.90 -11.95
N ILE A 116 12.36 9.77 -12.18
CA ILE A 116 13.42 10.28 -11.28
C ILE A 116 13.24 11.79 -11.04
N ASP A 117 12.98 12.55 -12.11
CA ASP A 117 12.77 14.01 -11.99
C ASP A 117 11.47 14.36 -11.27
N MET A 118 10.40 13.55 -11.44
CA MET A 118 9.15 13.70 -10.69
C MET A 118 9.37 13.43 -9.19
N VAL A 119 10.13 12.38 -8.83
CA VAL A 119 10.47 12.08 -7.43
C VAL A 119 11.15 13.26 -6.78
N LYS A 120 12.19 13.83 -7.43
CA LYS A 120 12.91 15.01 -6.92
C LYS A 120 11.99 16.22 -6.76
N ALA A 121 11.11 16.47 -7.74
CA ALA A 121 10.20 17.60 -7.71
C ALA A 121 9.17 17.52 -6.58
N VAL A 122 8.60 16.33 -6.33
CA VAL A 122 7.64 16.13 -5.23
C VAL A 122 8.34 16.21 -3.87
N ASN A 123 9.56 15.67 -3.74
CA ASN A 123 10.37 15.84 -2.52
C ASN A 123 10.63 17.31 -2.19
N ALA A 124 10.87 18.15 -3.20
CA ALA A 124 11.08 19.59 -3.01
C ALA A 124 9.84 20.32 -2.45
N LEU A 125 8.67 19.67 -2.46
CA LEU A 125 7.45 20.15 -1.80
C LEU A 125 7.33 19.69 -0.33
N ASP A 126 8.37 19.13 0.28
CA ASP A 126 8.34 18.52 1.63
C ASP A 126 7.27 17.41 1.77
N MET A 127 7.06 16.62 0.73
CA MET A 127 6.19 15.45 0.74
C MET A 127 7.00 14.15 0.65
N GLU A 128 6.53 13.13 1.31
CA GLU A 128 7.03 11.77 1.09
C GLU A 128 6.60 11.28 -0.29
N VAL A 129 7.51 10.63 -1.02
CA VAL A 129 7.21 10.05 -2.33
C VAL A 129 7.18 8.54 -2.26
N CYS A 130 6.13 7.93 -2.81
CA CYS A 130 6.04 6.49 -3.01
C CYS A 130 5.87 6.19 -4.50
N CYS A 131 6.50 5.13 -5.00
CA CYS A 131 6.33 4.69 -6.38
C CYS A 131 5.80 3.26 -6.47
N THR A 132 4.99 2.99 -7.51
CA THR A 132 4.52 1.68 -7.95
C THR A 132 4.81 1.56 -9.44
N LEU A 133 5.98 1.00 -9.81
CA LEU A 133 6.48 1.00 -11.19
C LEU A 133 6.68 -0.42 -11.77
N GLY A 134 6.10 -1.43 -11.11
CA GLY A 134 6.34 -2.83 -11.44
C GLY A 134 7.65 -3.35 -10.82
N MET A 135 8.29 -4.33 -11.46
CA MET A 135 9.56 -4.88 -11.01
C MET A 135 10.71 -3.90 -11.29
N LEU A 136 11.75 -3.96 -10.48
CA LEU A 136 12.99 -3.21 -10.70
C LEU A 136 14.21 -4.01 -10.21
N ASN A 137 15.35 -3.71 -10.79
CA ASN A 137 16.62 -4.26 -10.36
C ASN A 137 17.31 -3.36 -9.30
N GLU A 138 18.42 -3.84 -8.78
CA GLU A 138 19.16 -3.17 -7.70
C GLU A 138 19.69 -1.78 -8.12
N ALA A 139 20.20 -1.63 -9.35
CA ALA A 139 20.70 -0.35 -9.87
C ALA A 139 19.55 0.67 -10.03
N GLN A 140 18.38 0.23 -10.49
CA GLN A 140 17.18 1.08 -10.61
C GLN A 140 16.64 1.49 -9.23
N ALA A 141 16.65 0.57 -8.26
CA ALA A 141 16.30 0.88 -6.88
C ALA A 141 17.24 1.94 -6.30
N GLN A 142 18.56 1.82 -6.52
CA GLN A 142 19.54 2.79 -6.06
C GLN A 142 19.31 4.17 -6.70
N ARG A 143 19.02 4.25 -8.00
CA ARG A 143 18.70 5.52 -8.68
C ARG A 143 17.47 6.21 -8.07
N LEU A 144 16.44 5.45 -7.70
CA LEU A 144 15.26 5.99 -7.00
C LEU A 144 15.62 6.47 -5.59
N ALA A 145 16.44 5.73 -4.86
CA ALA A 145 16.92 6.11 -3.53
C ALA A 145 17.72 7.43 -3.58
N ASP A 146 18.62 7.56 -4.55
CA ASP A 146 19.44 8.75 -4.78
C ASP A 146 18.59 9.99 -5.15
N ALA A 147 17.43 9.75 -5.81
CA ALA A 147 16.45 10.79 -6.07
C ALA A 147 15.61 11.17 -4.84
N GLY A 148 15.75 10.46 -3.72
CA GLY A 148 15.04 10.69 -2.48
C GLY A 148 13.68 9.96 -2.39
N LEU A 149 13.51 8.84 -3.10
CA LEU A 149 12.29 8.03 -2.96
C LEU A 149 12.19 7.50 -1.53
N TYR A 150 11.08 7.81 -0.86
CA TYR A 150 10.82 7.35 0.51
C TYR A 150 10.33 5.90 0.56
N ALA A 151 9.39 5.52 -0.31
CA ALA A 151 8.79 4.19 -0.29
C ALA A 151 8.61 3.62 -1.70
N TYR A 152 8.66 2.30 -1.80
CA TYR A 152 8.28 1.58 -3.01
C TYR A 152 7.15 0.61 -2.71
N ASN A 153 6.05 0.72 -3.45
CA ASN A 153 4.93 -0.18 -3.33
C ASN A 153 5.07 -1.34 -4.33
N HIS A 154 5.09 -2.55 -3.79
CA HIS A 154 5.08 -3.77 -4.59
C HIS A 154 4.36 -4.88 -3.81
N ASN A 155 3.05 -4.97 -4.01
CA ASN A 155 2.21 -5.90 -3.26
C ASN A 155 2.49 -7.35 -3.63
N LEU A 156 2.29 -8.27 -2.70
CA LEU A 156 2.24 -9.71 -2.98
C LEU A 156 0.92 -10.11 -3.65
N ASP A 157 -0.11 -9.31 -3.45
CA ASP A 157 -1.49 -9.43 -3.90
C ASP A 157 -2.26 -10.57 -3.23
N THR A 158 -1.74 -11.80 -3.23
CA THR A 158 -2.32 -13.00 -2.61
C THR A 158 -1.21 -13.92 -2.05
N SER A 159 -1.53 -15.17 -1.69
CA SER A 159 -0.54 -16.19 -1.31
C SER A 159 0.28 -16.68 -2.50
N GLU A 160 1.41 -17.36 -2.22
CA GLU A 160 2.21 -18.02 -3.24
C GLU A 160 1.41 -19.12 -3.96
N ASP A 161 0.64 -19.91 -3.20
CA ASP A 161 -0.15 -21.02 -3.73
C ASP A 161 -1.26 -20.53 -4.69
N ASP A 162 -1.91 -19.40 -4.37
CA ASP A 162 -2.98 -18.80 -5.17
C ASP A 162 -2.45 -17.90 -6.30
N TYR A 163 -1.18 -17.53 -6.29
CA TYR A 163 -0.63 -16.48 -7.15
C TYR A 163 -0.84 -16.73 -8.64
N LYS A 164 -0.60 -17.97 -9.10
CA LYS A 164 -0.73 -18.33 -10.53
C LYS A 164 -2.15 -18.25 -11.06
N ARG A 165 -3.17 -18.31 -10.20
CA ARG A 165 -4.56 -18.12 -10.59
C ARG A 165 -4.84 -16.65 -10.93
N ILE A 166 -4.11 -15.75 -10.30
CA ILE A 166 -4.32 -14.31 -10.42
C ILE A 166 -3.37 -13.68 -11.44
N ILE A 167 -2.11 -14.13 -11.52
CA ILE A 167 -1.07 -13.55 -12.36
C ILE A 167 -0.20 -14.66 -12.93
N THR A 168 -0.09 -14.74 -14.26
CA THR A 168 0.74 -15.76 -14.94
C THR A 168 1.97 -15.18 -15.63
N THR A 169 2.02 -13.87 -15.83
CA THR A 169 3.10 -13.18 -16.58
C THR A 169 4.36 -12.93 -15.78
N ARG A 170 4.33 -13.14 -14.47
CA ARG A 170 5.48 -13.10 -13.55
C ARG A 170 5.27 -14.08 -12.40
N THR A 171 6.35 -14.41 -11.70
CA THR A 171 6.32 -15.33 -10.56
C THR A 171 6.13 -14.58 -9.23
N TYR A 172 5.83 -15.35 -8.17
CA TYR A 172 5.79 -14.81 -6.81
C TYR A 172 7.20 -14.39 -6.34
N ASP A 173 8.23 -15.16 -6.74
CA ASP A 173 9.63 -14.86 -6.46
C ASP A 173 10.10 -13.54 -7.09
N ASP A 174 9.63 -13.20 -8.30
CA ASP A 174 9.90 -11.88 -8.90
C ASP A 174 9.44 -10.72 -8.00
N ARG A 175 8.32 -10.92 -7.27
CA ARG A 175 7.83 -9.96 -6.28
C ARG A 175 8.77 -9.84 -5.09
N LEU A 176 9.14 -10.98 -4.50
CA LEU A 176 10.04 -11.02 -3.35
C LEU A 176 11.41 -10.44 -3.70
N GLN A 177 11.95 -10.77 -4.86
CA GLN A 177 13.22 -10.22 -5.33
C GLN A 177 13.17 -8.70 -5.51
N THR A 178 12.05 -8.16 -6.03
CA THR A 178 11.86 -6.72 -6.13
C THR A 178 11.88 -6.06 -4.74
N LEU A 179 11.21 -6.65 -3.74
CA LEU A 179 11.23 -6.15 -2.36
C LEU A 179 12.66 -6.17 -1.77
N GLU A 180 13.44 -7.20 -2.08
CA GLU A 180 14.85 -7.30 -1.67
C GLU A 180 15.70 -6.17 -2.27
N HIS A 181 15.58 -5.90 -3.58
CA HIS A 181 16.29 -4.80 -4.24
C HIS A 181 15.94 -3.44 -3.62
N VAL A 182 14.64 -3.22 -3.30
CA VAL A 182 14.16 -2.02 -2.61
C VAL A 182 14.82 -1.89 -1.23
N ARG A 183 14.90 -2.98 -0.46
CA ARG A 183 15.56 -3.01 0.86
C ARG A 183 17.04 -2.69 0.79
N LYS A 184 17.78 -3.30 -0.15
CA LYS A 184 19.21 -3.03 -0.35
C LYS A 184 19.48 -1.55 -0.63
N ALA A 185 18.60 -0.89 -1.37
CA ALA A 185 18.68 0.55 -1.64
C ALA A 185 18.21 1.42 -0.46
N LYS A 186 17.88 0.85 0.71
CA LYS A 186 17.37 1.55 1.91
C LYS A 186 16.08 2.34 1.68
N ILE A 187 15.28 1.96 0.70
CA ILE A 187 13.93 2.48 0.48
C ILE A 187 12.96 1.70 1.38
N THR A 188 11.98 2.37 1.98
CA THR A 188 10.96 1.68 2.79
C THR A 188 10.04 0.85 1.89
N VAL A 189 9.68 -0.34 2.38
CA VAL A 189 8.82 -1.27 1.66
C VAL A 189 7.36 -1.02 2.01
N CYS A 190 6.53 -0.85 0.97
CA CYS A 190 5.08 -0.91 1.06
C CYS A 190 4.63 -2.17 0.32
N SER A 191 4.17 -3.19 1.05
CA SER A 191 3.74 -4.46 0.46
C SER A 191 2.60 -5.07 1.27
N GLY A 192 1.55 -5.46 0.60
CA GLY A 192 0.36 -6.07 1.18
C GLY A 192 -0.38 -6.89 0.14
N GLY A 193 -1.71 -6.95 0.24
CA GLY A 193 -2.51 -7.76 -0.66
C GLY A 193 -3.91 -7.25 -0.90
N ILE A 194 -4.63 -8.04 -1.66
CA ILE A 194 -6.00 -7.80 -2.06
C ILE A 194 -6.82 -9.00 -1.57
N ILE A 195 -7.92 -8.74 -0.87
CA ILE A 195 -8.90 -9.78 -0.52
C ILE A 195 -10.15 -9.65 -1.39
N GLY A 196 -10.86 -10.77 -1.61
CA GLY A 196 -11.99 -10.84 -2.52
C GLY A 196 -11.62 -11.28 -3.94
N LEU A 197 -10.38 -11.73 -4.17
CA LEU A 197 -9.95 -12.31 -5.44
C LEU A 197 -10.53 -13.70 -5.71
N GLY A 198 -11.26 -14.28 -4.75
CA GLY A 198 -11.70 -15.67 -4.71
C GLY A 198 -10.70 -16.59 -4.00
N GLU A 199 -9.80 -16.02 -3.26
CA GLU A 199 -8.84 -16.68 -2.39
C GLU A 199 -9.54 -17.30 -1.16
N THR A 200 -8.89 -18.29 -0.56
CA THR A 200 -9.33 -18.89 0.69
C THR A 200 -8.84 -18.11 1.91
N VAL A 201 -9.35 -18.43 3.10
CA VAL A 201 -8.82 -17.87 4.36
C VAL A 201 -7.37 -18.31 4.58
N GLU A 202 -7.03 -19.54 4.21
CA GLU A 202 -5.67 -20.08 4.27
C GLU A 202 -4.70 -19.29 3.38
N ASP A 203 -5.16 -18.81 2.24
CA ASP A 203 -4.36 -17.93 1.35
C ASP A 203 -4.10 -16.59 2.02
N ARG A 204 -5.11 -15.98 2.66
CA ARG A 204 -4.94 -14.74 3.44
C ARG A 204 -3.91 -14.91 4.55
N ILE A 205 -3.99 -16.01 5.32
CA ILE A 205 -3.06 -16.36 6.38
C ILE A 205 -1.64 -16.58 5.81
N SER A 206 -1.52 -17.32 4.71
CA SER A 206 -0.22 -17.60 4.05
C SER A 206 0.43 -16.32 3.53
N MET A 207 -0.33 -15.39 2.95
CA MET A 207 0.17 -14.08 2.54
C MET A 207 0.68 -13.27 3.75
N LEU A 208 -0.08 -13.23 4.83
CA LEU A 208 0.33 -12.54 6.06
C LEU A 208 1.59 -13.16 6.67
N LYS A 209 1.70 -14.50 6.63
CA LYS A 209 2.92 -15.21 7.05
C LYS A 209 4.14 -14.78 6.23
N THR A 210 4.01 -14.70 4.92
CA THR A 210 5.13 -14.26 4.06
C THR A 210 5.55 -12.84 4.42
N LEU A 211 4.59 -11.89 4.56
CA LEU A 211 4.89 -10.51 4.90
C LEU A 211 5.55 -10.36 6.28
N SER A 212 5.03 -11.07 7.29
CA SER A 212 5.53 -10.98 8.68
C SER A 212 6.86 -11.72 8.90
N ASN A 213 7.23 -12.62 7.98
CA ASN A 213 8.48 -13.37 8.05
C ASN A 213 9.58 -12.84 7.12
N LEU A 214 9.35 -11.72 6.43
CA LEU A 214 10.43 -11.01 5.76
C LEU A 214 11.51 -10.61 6.78
N PRO A 215 12.80 -10.53 6.39
CA PRO A 215 13.90 -10.17 7.30
C PRO A 215 13.65 -8.89 8.11
N LYS A 216 12.95 -7.94 7.52
CA LYS A 216 12.36 -6.77 8.18
C LYS A 216 10.91 -6.63 7.71
N HIS A 217 9.97 -6.42 8.64
CA HIS A 217 8.56 -6.18 8.29
C HIS A 217 8.44 -5.02 7.28
N PRO A 218 7.49 -5.07 6.34
CA PRO A 218 7.19 -3.91 5.53
C PRO A 218 6.81 -2.71 6.42
N GLU A 219 7.33 -1.53 6.13
CA GLU A 219 6.98 -0.32 6.86
C GLU A 219 5.51 0.07 6.64
N SER A 220 4.91 -0.37 5.52
CA SER A 220 3.49 -0.20 5.26
C SER A 220 2.90 -1.45 4.63
N VAL A 221 1.74 -1.89 5.15
CA VAL A 221 0.97 -3.03 4.62
C VAL A 221 -0.43 -2.53 4.22
N PRO A 222 -0.67 -2.31 2.92
CA PRO A 222 -2.00 -2.01 2.41
C PRO A 222 -2.87 -3.28 2.40
N ILE A 223 -4.06 -3.18 2.98
CA ILE A 223 -5.13 -4.16 2.86
C ILE A 223 -6.16 -3.56 1.90
N ASN A 224 -6.32 -4.21 0.75
CA ASN A 224 -7.24 -3.78 -0.30
C ASN A 224 -8.44 -4.72 -0.34
N ALA A 225 -9.64 -4.17 -0.40
CA ALA A 225 -10.78 -4.92 -0.88
C ALA A 225 -10.80 -4.87 -2.41
N LEU A 226 -11.03 -5.99 -3.07
CA LEU A 226 -11.23 -6.00 -4.51
C LEU A 226 -12.39 -5.08 -4.88
N VAL A 227 -12.15 -4.18 -5.82
CA VAL A 227 -13.18 -3.42 -6.52
C VAL A 227 -13.35 -4.07 -7.89
N PRO A 228 -14.40 -4.87 -8.13
CA PRO A 228 -14.60 -5.55 -9.40
C PRO A 228 -14.77 -4.55 -10.54
N VAL A 229 -13.99 -4.70 -11.61
CA VAL A 229 -14.08 -3.82 -12.79
C VAL A 229 -14.56 -4.61 -13.99
N LYS A 230 -15.61 -4.11 -14.67
CA LYS A 230 -16.15 -4.72 -15.89
C LYS A 230 -15.05 -4.89 -16.94
N GLY A 231 -15.01 -6.06 -17.57
CA GLY A 231 -14.02 -6.41 -18.59
C GLY A 231 -12.76 -7.07 -18.04
N THR A 232 -12.59 -7.15 -16.72
CA THR A 232 -11.55 -7.99 -16.10
C THR A 232 -12.07 -9.40 -15.82
N PRO A 233 -11.19 -10.40 -15.68
CA PRO A 233 -11.60 -11.78 -15.30
C PRO A 233 -12.35 -11.84 -13.96
N LEU A 234 -12.09 -10.96 -13.01
CA LEU A 234 -12.70 -10.90 -11.68
C LEU A 234 -13.87 -9.91 -11.59
N ALA A 235 -14.45 -9.49 -12.72
CA ALA A 235 -15.55 -8.52 -12.77
C ALA A 235 -16.82 -8.94 -12.01
N ASN A 236 -17.02 -10.25 -11.79
CA ASN A 236 -18.22 -10.79 -11.16
C ASN A 236 -17.96 -11.29 -9.72
N GLN A 237 -16.82 -10.97 -9.13
CA GLN A 237 -16.56 -11.31 -7.73
C GLN A 237 -17.53 -10.55 -6.82
N PRO A 238 -18.02 -11.17 -5.74
CA PRO A 238 -18.84 -10.48 -4.75
C PRO A 238 -18.05 -9.38 -4.03
N SER A 239 -18.76 -8.37 -3.54
CA SER A 239 -18.18 -7.36 -2.69
C SER A 239 -17.58 -7.98 -1.43
N VAL A 240 -16.43 -7.47 -1.02
CA VAL A 240 -15.75 -7.94 0.19
C VAL A 240 -16.51 -7.47 1.43
N SER A 241 -16.73 -8.40 2.36
CA SER A 241 -17.34 -8.04 3.65
C SER A 241 -16.41 -7.13 4.45
N VAL A 242 -16.96 -6.08 5.05
CA VAL A 242 -16.21 -5.22 5.99
C VAL A 242 -15.61 -6.03 7.15
N TRP A 243 -16.28 -7.09 7.59
CA TRP A 243 -15.79 -7.94 8.67
C TRP A 243 -14.52 -8.70 8.29
N ASP A 244 -14.37 -9.05 7.03
CA ASP A 244 -13.14 -9.64 6.50
C ASP A 244 -12.00 -8.60 6.45
N MET A 245 -12.31 -7.35 6.07
CA MET A 245 -11.35 -6.25 6.12
C MET A 245 -10.87 -5.99 7.55
N VAL A 246 -11.79 -5.88 8.50
CA VAL A 246 -11.50 -5.70 9.92
C VAL A 246 -10.61 -6.83 10.44
N ARG A 247 -10.94 -8.08 10.11
CA ARG A 247 -10.17 -9.26 10.51
C ARG A 247 -8.75 -9.25 9.96
N MET A 248 -8.60 -8.94 8.67
CA MET A 248 -7.29 -8.81 8.03
C MET A 248 -6.45 -7.68 8.66
N ILE A 249 -7.03 -6.51 8.88
CA ILE A 249 -6.38 -5.36 9.52
C ILE A 249 -5.92 -5.72 10.93
N ALA A 250 -6.82 -6.30 11.75
CA ALA A 250 -6.52 -6.65 13.12
C ALA A 250 -5.43 -7.71 13.23
N THR A 251 -5.49 -8.76 12.41
CA THR A 251 -4.46 -9.80 12.37
C THR A 251 -3.11 -9.20 11.94
N THR A 252 -3.10 -8.37 10.90
CA THR A 252 -1.90 -7.66 10.43
C THR A 252 -1.28 -6.80 11.53
N ARG A 253 -2.09 -6.05 12.29
CA ARG A 253 -1.62 -5.21 13.40
C ARG A 253 -0.97 -6.02 14.51
N ILE A 254 -1.54 -7.19 14.85
CA ILE A 254 -1.01 -8.04 15.92
C ILE A 254 0.34 -8.63 15.52
N ILE A 255 0.46 -9.20 14.32
CA ILE A 255 1.68 -9.89 13.90
C ILE A 255 2.78 -8.94 13.41
N MET A 256 2.43 -7.71 13.01
CA MET A 256 3.35 -6.67 12.56
C MET A 256 3.10 -5.34 13.30
N PRO A 257 3.44 -5.26 14.60
CA PRO A 257 2.96 -4.20 15.50
C PRO A 257 3.43 -2.79 15.13
N LYS A 258 4.60 -2.65 14.50
CA LYS A 258 5.17 -1.34 14.12
C LYS A 258 4.84 -0.90 12.68
N THR A 259 4.24 -1.76 11.90
CA THR A 259 3.86 -1.47 10.50
C THR A 259 2.75 -0.40 10.43
N VAL A 260 2.77 0.41 9.40
CA VAL A 260 1.64 1.25 9.02
C VAL A 260 0.64 0.37 8.26
N VAL A 261 -0.51 0.08 8.87
CA VAL A 261 -1.58 -0.71 8.23
C VAL A 261 -2.51 0.23 7.48
N ARG A 262 -2.61 0.05 6.16
CA ARG A 262 -3.42 0.95 5.33
C ARG A 262 -4.77 0.33 4.98
N LEU A 263 -5.84 1.04 5.35
CA LEU A 263 -7.16 0.84 4.77
C LEU A 263 -7.13 1.44 3.36
N SER A 264 -7.08 0.58 2.34
CA SER A 264 -6.74 0.97 0.98
C SER A 264 -7.98 0.96 0.07
N ALA A 265 -7.99 0.19 -1.03
CA ALA A 265 -9.14 0.14 -1.95
C ALA A 265 -10.41 -0.43 -1.30
N GLY A 266 -11.59 -0.05 -1.85
CA GLY A 266 -12.90 -0.52 -1.40
C GLY A 266 -13.60 0.41 -0.40
N ARG A 267 -13.02 1.54 -0.02
CA ARG A 267 -13.56 2.47 0.98
C ARG A 267 -14.88 3.13 0.57
N THR A 268 -15.13 3.29 -0.72
CA THR A 268 -16.40 3.86 -1.23
C THR A 268 -17.62 3.00 -0.92
N GLU A 269 -17.40 1.71 -0.68
CA GLU A 269 -18.46 0.76 -0.31
C GLU A 269 -18.68 0.68 1.22
N MET A 270 -17.87 1.42 2.02
CA MET A 270 -17.92 1.40 3.48
C MET A 270 -18.56 2.67 4.02
N SER A 271 -19.47 2.51 4.97
CA SER A 271 -19.97 3.61 5.79
C SER A 271 -18.87 4.16 6.71
N THR A 272 -19.07 5.37 7.24
CA THR A 272 -18.15 5.95 8.23
C THR A 272 -17.98 5.07 9.47
N VAL A 273 -19.03 4.40 9.93
CA VAL A 273 -18.97 3.47 11.08
C VAL A 273 -18.08 2.27 10.78
N GLU A 274 -18.18 1.70 9.58
CA GLU A 274 -17.36 0.57 9.15
C GLU A 274 -15.89 0.96 9.01
N GLN A 275 -15.60 2.15 8.47
CA GLN A 275 -14.24 2.68 8.43
C GLN A 275 -13.70 2.96 9.83
N ALA A 276 -14.50 3.52 10.74
CA ALA A 276 -14.12 3.72 12.14
C ALA A 276 -13.75 2.39 12.82
N PHE A 277 -14.48 1.32 12.51
CA PHE A 277 -14.16 0.00 13.03
C PHE A 277 -12.83 -0.57 12.47
N CYS A 278 -12.49 -0.26 11.21
CA CYS A 278 -11.17 -0.56 10.65
C CYS A 278 -10.03 0.21 11.37
N PHE A 279 -10.24 1.49 11.72
CA PHE A 279 -9.27 2.25 12.51
C PHE A 279 -9.14 1.69 13.93
N MET A 280 -10.26 1.30 14.56
CA MET A 280 -10.24 0.64 15.87
C MET A 280 -9.48 -0.69 15.83
N ALA A 281 -9.58 -1.44 14.73
CA ALA A 281 -8.84 -2.67 14.47
C ALA A 281 -7.34 -2.46 14.18
N GLY A 282 -6.88 -1.21 14.11
CA GLY A 282 -5.46 -0.88 14.01
C GLY A 282 -5.01 -0.35 12.64
N ALA A 283 -5.92 0.00 11.72
CA ALA A 283 -5.55 0.80 10.56
C ALA A 283 -5.06 2.18 11.01
N ASN A 284 -4.02 2.70 10.38
CA ASN A 284 -3.48 4.03 10.65
C ASN A 284 -2.93 4.71 9.38
N SER A 285 -3.46 4.34 8.24
CA SER A 285 -3.21 5.01 6.95
C SER A 285 -4.38 4.80 6.02
N LEU A 286 -4.60 5.76 5.12
CA LEU A 286 -5.55 5.66 4.02
C LEU A 286 -5.05 6.39 2.77
N PHE A 287 -5.73 6.14 1.63
CA PHE A 287 -5.64 7.00 0.46
C PHE A 287 -6.80 8.00 0.48
N ALA A 288 -6.48 9.28 0.32
CA ALA A 288 -7.45 10.37 0.12
C ALA A 288 -7.33 10.97 -1.29
N GLY A 289 -8.41 11.61 -1.73
CA GLY A 289 -8.56 12.15 -3.08
C GLY A 289 -9.46 11.28 -3.93
N GLU A 290 -10.27 11.90 -4.77
CA GLU A 290 -11.45 11.36 -5.46
C GLU A 290 -11.21 10.09 -6.30
N LYS A 291 -9.95 9.77 -6.58
CA LYS A 291 -9.58 8.64 -7.44
C LYS A 291 -8.30 7.95 -6.92
N LEU A 292 -8.31 6.62 -6.91
CA LEU A 292 -7.09 5.81 -6.89
C LEU A 292 -6.46 5.80 -8.30
N LEU A 293 -5.77 4.74 -8.71
CA LEU A 293 -5.20 4.70 -10.07
C LEU A 293 -6.30 4.77 -11.14
N THR A 294 -7.36 3.99 -10.98
CA THR A 294 -8.43 3.83 -11.98
C THR A 294 -9.84 3.74 -11.37
N THR A 295 -9.95 3.63 -10.05
CA THR A 295 -11.22 3.44 -9.34
C THR A 295 -11.55 4.66 -8.47
N PRO A 296 -12.84 4.96 -8.21
CA PRO A 296 -13.25 6.02 -7.30
C PRO A 296 -12.71 5.84 -5.88
N ASN A 297 -12.57 6.95 -5.16
CA ASN A 297 -12.17 6.99 -3.76
C ASN A 297 -12.84 8.20 -3.07
N PRO A 298 -13.01 8.20 -1.74
CA PRO A 298 -13.54 9.36 -1.01
C PRO A 298 -12.71 10.64 -1.21
N SER A 299 -13.39 11.79 -1.24
CA SER A 299 -12.72 13.09 -1.36
C SER A 299 -11.92 13.45 -0.09
N PHE A 300 -11.03 14.41 -0.19
CA PHE A 300 -10.30 14.93 0.98
C PHE A 300 -11.26 15.49 2.04
N ASP A 301 -12.28 16.24 1.64
CA ASP A 301 -13.23 16.83 2.58
C ASP A 301 -14.04 15.76 3.34
N THR A 302 -14.43 14.69 2.66
CA THR A 302 -15.10 13.53 3.29
C THR A 302 -14.20 12.88 4.33
N ASP A 303 -12.94 12.70 4.03
CA ASP A 303 -11.97 12.10 4.94
C ASP A 303 -11.67 13.00 6.13
N MET A 304 -11.55 14.32 5.91
CA MET A 304 -11.33 15.27 7.01
C MET A 304 -12.54 15.35 7.95
N ALA A 305 -13.78 15.36 7.42
CA ALA A 305 -14.99 15.31 8.23
C ALA A 305 -15.07 14.03 9.08
N MET A 306 -14.64 12.88 8.52
CA MET A 306 -14.53 11.64 9.28
C MET A 306 -13.46 11.74 10.37
N PHE A 307 -12.31 12.35 10.11
CA PHE A 307 -11.23 12.52 11.07
C PHE A 307 -11.68 13.39 12.24
N ASP A 308 -12.34 14.51 11.96
CA ASP A 308 -12.89 15.40 12.99
C ASP A 308 -13.90 14.65 13.89
N LEU A 309 -14.79 13.86 13.28
CA LEU A 309 -15.79 13.06 14.00
C LEU A 309 -15.12 12.00 14.92
N LEU A 310 -14.04 11.36 14.45
CA LEU A 310 -13.38 10.27 15.14
C LEU A 310 -12.23 10.72 16.05
N GLY A 311 -11.88 12.01 16.07
CA GLY A 311 -10.73 12.54 16.80
C GLY A 311 -9.39 12.06 16.23
N LEU A 312 -9.32 11.81 14.91
CA LEU A 312 -8.10 11.40 14.22
C LEU A 312 -7.35 12.64 13.71
N THR A 313 -6.03 12.54 13.62
CA THR A 313 -5.17 13.62 13.15
C THR A 313 -4.31 13.18 11.97
N PRO A 314 -4.19 14.00 10.90
CA PRO A 314 -3.28 13.70 9.81
C PRO A 314 -1.82 13.68 10.27
N ARG A 315 -1.11 12.62 9.96
CA ARG A 315 0.33 12.52 10.19
C ARG A 315 1.08 13.47 9.25
N LYS A 316 1.99 14.27 9.81
CA LYS A 316 2.86 15.14 9.02
C LYS A 316 3.88 14.31 8.23
N ALA A 317 4.31 14.83 7.08
CA ALA A 317 5.42 14.25 6.34
C ALA A 317 6.72 14.31 7.17
N PHE A 318 7.58 13.31 7.02
CA PHE A 318 8.91 13.36 7.60
C PHE A 318 9.76 14.40 6.90
N LYS A 319 10.54 15.16 7.67
CA LYS A 319 11.52 16.11 7.10
C LYS A 319 12.54 15.34 6.25
N ASN A 320 12.85 15.85 5.08
CA ASN A 320 13.73 15.22 4.09
C ASN A 320 13.28 13.82 3.65
N GLY A 321 11.98 13.53 3.76
CA GLY A 321 11.40 12.25 3.36
C GLY A 321 11.85 11.04 4.18
N ARG A 322 12.50 11.23 5.36
CA ARG A 322 12.99 10.15 6.22
C ARG A 322 12.45 10.24 7.64
N PRO A 323 12.09 9.10 8.28
CA PRO A 323 11.78 9.06 9.70
C PRO A 323 12.97 9.52 10.54
N GLN A 324 12.73 10.36 11.55
CA GLN A 324 13.79 10.81 12.47
C GLN A 324 14.51 9.65 13.19
N GLN A 325 13.85 8.51 13.38
CA GLN A 325 14.44 7.32 13.99
C GLN A 325 15.54 6.64 13.15
N GLU A 326 15.50 6.75 11.82
CA GLU A 326 16.57 6.20 10.96
C GLU A 326 17.83 7.06 10.97
N ILE A 327 17.72 8.34 11.35
CA ILE A 327 18.86 9.25 11.51
C ILE A 327 19.64 8.94 12.79
N MET A 328 18.95 8.56 13.87
CA MET A 328 19.58 8.23 15.15
C MET A 328 20.34 6.89 15.13
N GLU A 329 19.89 5.91 14.35
CA GLU A 329 20.58 4.61 14.21
C GLU A 329 21.86 4.70 13.37
N THR A 330 21.97 5.69 12.49
CA THR A 330 23.18 5.92 11.66
C THR A 330 24.24 6.78 12.36
N GLU A 331 23.87 7.60 13.33
CA GLU A 331 24.83 8.39 14.11
C GLU A 331 25.45 7.62 15.29
N THR A 332 24.89 6.48 15.67
CA THR A 332 25.41 5.64 16.79
C THR A 332 26.43 4.59 16.31
N ILE A 333 26.74 4.52 15.00
CA ILE A 333 27.68 3.54 14.40
C ILE A 333 28.96 4.27 13.90
N LEU A 334 29.22 5.44 14.38
CA LEU A 334 30.52 6.13 14.30
C LEU A 334 31.08 6.25 15.71
#